data_be6db63168fcd788d03dbcfb436c6ac8
#
_entry.id   be6db63168fcd788d03dbcfb436c6ac8
#
_cell.length_a   1.000
_cell.length_b   1.000
_cell.length_c   1.000
_cell.angle_alpha   90.00
_cell.angle_beta   90.00
_cell.angle_gamma   90.00
#
_symmetry.space_group_name_H-M   'P 1'
#
loop_
_entity.id
_entity.type
_entity.pdbx_description
1 polymer ?
#
loop_
_entity_poly.entity_id
_entity_poly.type
_entity_poly.pdbx_seq_one_letter_code
_entity_poly.pdbx_strand_id
1 'polypeptide(L)'
;LFAFFGAVTALLGSGTFPQVHAITESVSTSFHLPVLLVGAIITIMTAVVTLGGIKSISKVAEFIVPFMALFFVGGSVLILVWNCKVIPAIFGRIFACAFSKESVLGGTAGTAVISFMTAMRMGVARGVYTNEAGLGSSPIVAAAAKTNSCVKQGLISMTSVFFTTIVVCTMTGLVVISSGLLDNSELSGSILVTEAYNAGLPINIGTYLISFGLIFFAFTTILGWNYYGERCILYLTGTTKSIKPFKIIYILAIAIAPFMTLDPIWMLADITNALMGIPNLIALLGLRKVVISETKKYFQVKETVVAAEGIQELG
;
A
#
# COMPACT_ATOMS: atom_id res chain seq x y z
N LEU A 1 -11.55 14.27 14.99
CA LEU A 1 -11.35 14.54 13.56
C LEU A 1 -10.72 13.34 12.85
N PHE A 2 -9.53 12.89 13.26
CA PHE A 2 -8.85 11.74 12.64
C PHE A 2 -9.77 10.51 12.49
N ALA A 3 -10.43 10.07 13.56
CA ALA A 3 -11.28 8.89 13.51
C ALA A 3 -12.50 9.06 12.57
N PHE A 4 -13.04 10.26 12.44
CA PHE A 4 -14.10 10.54 11.48
C PHE A 4 -13.60 10.38 10.03
N PHE A 5 -12.50 11.05 9.69
CA PHE A 5 -11.92 10.94 8.36
C PHE A 5 -11.37 9.54 8.08
N GLY A 6 -10.82 8.84 9.09
CA GLY A 6 -10.39 7.45 8.96
C GLY A 6 -11.53 6.49 8.63
N ALA A 7 -12.70 6.67 9.23
CA ALA A 7 -13.89 5.90 8.88
C ALA A 7 -14.39 6.20 7.45
N VAL A 8 -14.36 7.47 7.04
CA VAL A 8 -14.72 7.89 5.67
C VAL A 8 -13.71 7.33 4.65
N THR A 9 -12.41 7.41 4.95
CA THR A 9 -11.36 6.86 4.08
C THR A 9 -11.49 5.35 3.94
N ALA A 10 -11.84 4.64 5.01
CA ALA A 10 -12.09 3.21 4.93
C ALA A 10 -13.26 2.87 4.00
N LEU A 11 -14.34 3.66 4.04
CA LEU A 11 -15.55 3.42 3.23
C LEU A 11 -15.39 3.84 1.77
N LEU A 12 -14.84 5.02 1.51
CA LEU A 12 -14.88 5.68 0.21
C LEU A 12 -13.49 5.90 -0.41
N GLY A 13 -12.44 5.72 0.38
CA GLY A 13 -11.07 6.03 -0.02
C GLY A 13 -10.25 4.80 -0.38
N SER A 14 -8.98 4.86 -0.01
CA SER A 14 -7.94 3.90 -0.36
C SER A 14 -8.22 2.45 0.06
N GLY A 15 -9.09 2.25 1.05
CA GLY A 15 -9.39 0.93 1.59
C GLY A 15 -10.35 0.08 0.77
N THR A 16 -11.17 0.69 -0.09
CA THR A 16 -12.29 -0.01 -0.73
C THR A 16 -12.25 0.12 -2.24
N PHE A 17 -12.59 1.27 -2.77
CA PHE A 17 -12.86 1.45 -4.21
C PHE A 17 -11.66 1.15 -5.10
N PRO A 18 -10.44 1.70 -4.88
CA PRO A 18 -9.30 1.40 -5.73
C PRO A 18 -8.92 -0.08 -5.71
N GLN A 19 -9.04 -0.73 -4.55
CA GLN A 19 -8.65 -2.13 -4.38
C GLN A 19 -9.62 -3.07 -5.11
N VAL A 20 -10.92 -2.85 -4.93
CA VAL A 20 -11.95 -3.67 -5.61
C VAL A 20 -11.89 -3.45 -7.11
N HIS A 21 -11.73 -2.19 -7.57
CA HIS A 21 -11.59 -1.88 -8.98
C HIS A 21 -10.35 -2.58 -9.58
N ALA A 22 -9.18 -2.53 -8.91
CA ALA A 22 -7.97 -3.18 -9.38
C ALA A 22 -8.13 -4.70 -9.52
N ILE A 23 -8.80 -5.37 -8.57
CA ILE A 23 -9.07 -6.80 -8.67
C ILE A 23 -10.04 -7.08 -9.82
N THR A 24 -11.15 -6.36 -9.89
CA THR A 24 -12.19 -6.61 -10.91
C THR A 24 -11.68 -6.34 -12.32
N GLU A 25 -10.92 -5.28 -12.52
CA GLU A 25 -10.27 -4.95 -13.80
C GLU A 25 -9.27 -6.04 -14.19
N SER A 26 -8.34 -6.40 -13.30
CA SER A 26 -7.31 -7.39 -13.57
C SER A 26 -7.90 -8.78 -13.87
N VAL A 27 -8.86 -9.23 -13.06
CA VAL A 27 -9.49 -10.55 -13.25
C VAL A 27 -10.37 -10.57 -14.50
N SER A 28 -11.13 -9.51 -14.76
CA SER A 28 -11.98 -9.42 -15.94
C SER A 28 -11.15 -9.42 -17.22
N THR A 29 -10.04 -8.68 -17.24
CA THR A 29 -9.15 -8.62 -18.41
C THR A 29 -8.37 -9.92 -18.62
N SER A 30 -7.85 -10.53 -17.53
CA SER A 30 -6.99 -11.71 -17.63
C SER A 30 -7.75 -13.02 -17.82
N PHE A 31 -8.94 -13.16 -17.22
CA PHE A 31 -9.71 -14.40 -17.21
C PHE A 31 -11.06 -14.28 -17.96
N HIS A 32 -11.34 -13.12 -18.55
CA HIS A 32 -12.59 -12.83 -19.27
C HIS A 32 -13.86 -13.09 -18.44
N LEU A 33 -13.78 -12.91 -17.12
CA LEU A 33 -14.90 -13.08 -16.21
C LEU A 33 -15.74 -11.79 -16.12
N PRO A 34 -17.08 -11.91 -16.03
CA PRO A 34 -17.94 -10.73 -15.85
C PRO A 34 -17.60 -9.98 -14.57
N VAL A 35 -17.47 -8.64 -14.66
CA VAL A 35 -17.18 -7.76 -13.54
C VAL A 35 -18.14 -7.98 -12.36
N LEU A 36 -19.43 -8.21 -12.64
CA LEU A 36 -20.45 -8.51 -11.65
C LEU A 36 -20.14 -9.78 -10.85
N LEU A 37 -19.68 -10.84 -11.51
CA LEU A 37 -19.34 -12.11 -10.85
C LEU A 37 -18.11 -11.92 -9.94
N VAL A 38 -17.08 -11.26 -10.44
CA VAL A 38 -15.86 -10.99 -9.66
C VAL A 38 -16.18 -10.10 -8.46
N GLY A 39 -16.95 -9.03 -8.66
CA GLY A 39 -17.39 -8.14 -7.59
C GLY A 39 -18.21 -8.87 -6.52
N ALA A 40 -19.12 -9.76 -6.92
CA ALA A 40 -19.91 -10.58 -6.00
C ALA A 40 -19.03 -11.53 -5.17
N ILE A 41 -18.06 -12.19 -5.80
CA ILE A 41 -17.11 -13.08 -5.10
C ILE A 41 -16.30 -12.31 -4.06
N ILE A 42 -15.73 -11.16 -4.42
CA ILE A 42 -14.94 -10.33 -3.50
C ILE A 42 -15.83 -9.86 -2.32
N THR A 43 -17.04 -9.43 -2.61
CA THR A 43 -18.00 -8.97 -1.58
C THR A 43 -18.31 -10.10 -0.59
N ILE A 44 -18.61 -11.30 -1.08
CA ILE A 44 -18.92 -12.47 -0.23
C ILE A 44 -17.68 -12.86 0.59
N MET A 45 -16.51 -12.96 -0.02
CA MET A 45 -15.26 -13.30 0.68
C MET A 45 -14.94 -12.27 1.77
N THR A 46 -15.06 -10.98 1.46
CA THR A 46 -14.85 -9.92 2.45
C THR A 46 -15.86 -10.01 3.59
N ALA A 47 -17.14 -10.25 3.29
CA ALA A 47 -18.17 -10.40 4.31
C ALA A 47 -17.84 -11.56 5.26
N VAL A 48 -17.51 -12.73 4.73
CA VAL A 48 -17.18 -13.93 5.53
C VAL A 48 -15.99 -13.66 6.46
N VAL A 49 -14.91 -13.06 5.93
CA VAL A 49 -13.70 -12.82 6.73
C VAL A 49 -13.89 -11.70 7.75
N THR A 50 -14.52 -10.59 7.36
CA THR A 50 -14.69 -9.42 8.25
C THR A 50 -15.70 -9.65 9.37
N LEU A 51 -16.72 -10.47 9.15
CA LEU A 51 -17.65 -10.87 10.21
C LEU A 51 -16.95 -11.68 11.31
N GLY A 52 -15.89 -12.42 11.00
CA GLY A 52 -15.03 -13.11 11.98
C GLY A 52 -14.12 -12.19 12.81
N GLY A 53 -14.07 -10.90 12.49
CA GLY A 53 -13.29 -9.89 13.21
C GLY A 53 -11.77 -10.03 13.03
N ILE A 54 -11.00 -9.33 13.90
CA ILE A 54 -9.53 -9.21 13.76
C ILE A 54 -8.81 -10.58 13.74
N LYS A 55 -9.29 -11.56 14.47
CA LYS A 55 -8.67 -12.90 14.49
C LYS A 55 -8.77 -13.60 13.14
N SER A 56 -9.92 -13.48 12.47
CA SER A 56 -10.13 -14.03 11.13
C SER A 56 -9.27 -13.27 10.10
N ILE A 57 -9.26 -11.94 10.16
CA ILE A 57 -8.45 -11.09 9.28
C ILE A 57 -6.97 -11.43 9.43
N SER A 58 -6.45 -11.50 10.67
CA SER A 58 -5.04 -11.82 10.93
C SER A 58 -4.65 -13.20 10.40
N LYS A 59 -5.50 -14.22 10.60
CA LYS A 59 -5.23 -15.58 10.13
C LYS A 59 -5.16 -15.65 8.60
N VAL A 60 -6.06 -14.95 7.91
CA VAL A 60 -6.06 -14.87 6.45
C VAL A 60 -4.82 -14.13 5.95
N ALA A 61 -4.49 -12.98 6.57
CA ALA A 61 -3.31 -12.20 6.20
C ALA A 61 -2.00 -12.95 6.46
N GLU A 62 -1.88 -13.66 7.59
CA GLU A 62 -0.70 -14.46 7.96
C GLU A 62 -0.37 -15.52 6.90
N PHE A 63 -1.38 -16.12 6.28
CA PHE A 63 -1.19 -17.10 5.23
C PHE A 63 -0.95 -16.46 3.87
N ILE A 64 -1.76 -15.48 3.48
CA ILE A 64 -1.73 -14.88 2.14
C ILE A 64 -0.48 -14.03 1.92
N VAL A 65 -0.10 -13.18 2.90
CA VAL A 65 0.95 -12.17 2.70
C VAL A 65 2.32 -12.76 2.39
N PRO A 66 2.84 -13.77 3.12
CA PRO A 66 4.13 -14.36 2.75
C PRO A 66 4.11 -15.05 1.39
N PHE A 67 3.01 -15.75 1.07
CA PHE A 67 2.87 -16.43 -0.21
C PHE A 67 2.87 -15.43 -1.38
N MET A 68 2.06 -14.37 -1.32
CA MET A 68 2.00 -13.37 -2.37
C MET A 68 3.32 -12.62 -2.52
N ALA A 69 3.98 -12.27 -1.38
CA ALA A 69 5.26 -11.58 -1.41
C ALA A 69 6.35 -12.43 -2.08
N LEU A 70 6.44 -13.70 -1.71
CA LEU A 70 7.41 -14.64 -2.31
C LEU A 70 7.14 -14.81 -3.81
N PHE A 71 5.88 -14.97 -4.20
CA PHE A 71 5.47 -15.17 -5.58
C PHE A 71 5.77 -13.93 -6.44
N PHE A 72 5.39 -12.75 -5.96
CA PHE A 72 5.59 -11.49 -6.68
C PHE A 72 7.07 -11.10 -6.76
N VAL A 73 7.79 -11.16 -5.64
CA VAL A 73 9.23 -10.86 -5.58
C VAL A 73 10.01 -11.87 -6.42
N GLY A 74 9.68 -13.16 -6.33
CA GLY A 74 10.31 -14.20 -7.13
C GLY A 74 10.17 -13.96 -8.64
N GLY A 75 8.97 -13.66 -9.11
CA GLY A 75 8.71 -13.31 -10.52
C GLY A 75 9.47 -12.05 -10.96
N SER A 76 9.47 -11.01 -10.13
CA SER A 76 10.22 -9.77 -10.41
C SER A 76 11.72 -10.01 -10.50
N VAL A 77 12.28 -10.77 -9.56
CA VAL A 77 13.72 -11.14 -9.57
C VAL A 77 14.08 -11.91 -10.82
N LEU A 78 13.27 -12.87 -11.24
CA LEU A 78 13.51 -13.64 -12.46
C LEU A 78 13.61 -12.72 -13.68
N ILE A 79 12.68 -11.77 -13.86
CA ILE A 79 12.70 -10.80 -14.95
C ILE A 79 13.97 -9.94 -14.90
N LEU A 80 14.29 -9.40 -13.70
CA LEU A 80 15.43 -8.52 -13.54
C LEU A 80 16.77 -9.22 -13.73
N VAL A 81 16.90 -10.46 -13.28
CA VAL A 81 18.11 -11.29 -13.51
C VAL A 81 18.28 -11.56 -15.01
N TRP A 82 17.20 -11.88 -15.70
CA TRP A 82 17.24 -12.10 -17.17
C TRP A 82 17.64 -10.82 -17.93
N ASN A 83 17.19 -9.68 -17.45
CA ASN A 83 17.47 -8.37 -18.03
C ASN A 83 18.60 -7.60 -17.31
N CYS A 84 19.46 -8.28 -16.55
CA CYS A 84 20.48 -7.61 -15.70
C CYS A 84 21.41 -6.67 -16.46
N LYS A 85 21.70 -6.97 -17.74
CA LYS A 85 22.55 -6.13 -18.60
C LYS A 85 21.93 -4.75 -18.91
N VAL A 86 20.61 -4.64 -18.89
CA VAL A 86 19.89 -3.39 -19.22
C VAL A 86 19.70 -2.52 -17.97
N ILE A 87 19.76 -3.11 -16.76
CA ILE A 87 19.51 -2.40 -15.49
C ILE A 87 20.38 -1.16 -15.31
N PRO A 88 21.72 -1.18 -15.54
CA PRO A 88 22.53 0.04 -15.41
C PRO A 88 22.09 1.17 -16.35
N ALA A 89 21.71 0.83 -17.59
CA ALA A 89 21.21 1.80 -18.56
C ALA A 89 19.85 2.38 -18.12
N ILE A 90 18.98 1.58 -17.50
CA ILE A 90 17.71 2.04 -16.93
C ILE A 90 17.94 3.04 -15.82
N PHE A 91 18.84 2.77 -14.87
CA PHE A 91 19.21 3.74 -13.85
C PHE A 91 19.76 5.03 -14.46
N GLY A 92 20.65 4.93 -15.46
CA GLY A 92 21.15 6.08 -16.21
C GLY A 92 20.01 6.89 -16.84
N ARG A 93 19.02 6.23 -17.48
CA ARG A 93 17.83 6.89 -18.04
C ARG A 93 16.97 7.57 -16.96
N ILE A 94 16.73 6.91 -15.82
CA ILE A 94 15.98 7.49 -14.70
C ILE A 94 16.63 8.78 -14.22
N PHE A 95 17.95 8.76 -13.95
CA PHE A 95 18.68 9.93 -13.51
C PHE A 95 18.74 11.01 -14.58
N ALA A 96 19.02 10.65 -15.84
CA ALA A 96 19.03 11.58 -16.94
C ALA A 96 17.67 12.27 -17.12
N CYS A 97 16.57 11.53 -17.09
CA CYS A 97 15.23 12.10 -17.17
C CYS A 97 14.86 12.97 -15.97
N ALA A 98 15.28 12.58 -14.76
CA ALA A 98 15.01 13.37 -13.55
C ALA A 98 15.73 14.71 -13.52
N PHE A 99 16.95 14.77 -14.08
CA PHE A 99 17.82 15.95 -14.02
C PHE A 99 18.11 16.56 -15.40
N SER A 100 17.40 16.17 -16.46
CA SER A 100 17.60 16.76 -17.79
C SER A 100 17.16 18.22 -17.80
N LYS A 101 17.83 19.02 -18.66
CA LYS A 101 17.45 20.42 -18.88
C LYS A 101 16.03 20.56 -19.38
N GLU A 102 15.54 19.58 -20.14
CA GLU A 102 14.15 19.51 -20.64
C GLU A 102 13.15 19.26 -19.51
N SER A 103 13.52 18.47 -18.50
CA SER A 103 12.69 18.28 -17.28
C SER A 103 12.72 19.49 -16.35
N VAL A 104 13.86 20.20 -16.29
CA VAL A 104 14.07 21.37 -15.42
C VAL A 104 13.66 22.68 -16.10
N LEU A 105 13.92 22.84 -17.40
CA LEU A 105 13.69 24.06 -18.16
C LEU A 105 12.49 23.98 -19.10
N GLY A 106 11.99 22.76 -19.41
CA GLY A 106 10.85 22.48 -20.31
C GLY A 106 10.72 23.43 -21.48
N GLY A 107 10.29 22.93 -22.60
CA GLY A 107 9.97 23.82 -23.70
C GLY A 107 8.94 24.86 -23.24
N THR A 108 9.11 26.12 -23.43
CA THR A 108 8.36 27.26 -22.86
C THR A 108 8.17 27.13 -21.34
N ALA A 109 8.81 28.01 -20.56
CA ALA A 109 9.00 27.94 -19.11
C ALA A 109 7.76 27.59 -18.25
N GLY A 110 6.54 27.84 -18.72
CA GLY A 110 5.32 27.52 -18.02
C GLY A 110 4.95 26.03 -18.01
N THR A 111 5.11 25.34 -19.14
CA THR A 111 4.72 23.90 -19.28
C THR A 111 5.62 22.98 -18.45
N ALA A 112 6.89 23.32 -18.30
CA ALA A 112 7.84 22.54 -17.51
C ALA A 112 7.60 22.61 -16.02
N VAL A 113 7.29 23.80 -15.51
CA VAL A 113 6.95 23.95 -14.09
C VAL A 113 5.68 23.17 -13.76
N ILE A 114 4.67 23.18 -14.63
CA ILE A 114 3.44 22.40 -14.48
C ILE A 114 3.76 20.90 -14.50
N SER A 115 4.60 20.44 -15.42
CA SER A 115 4.98 19.03 -15.54
C SER A 115 5.77 18.53 -14.31
N PHE A 116 6.74 19.31 -13.84
CA PHE A 116 7.51 19.02 -12.64
C PHE A 116 6.62 18.98 -11.39
N MET A 117 5.77 19.99 -11.19
CA MET A 117 4.83 20.03 -10.07
C MET A 117 3.86 18.87 -10.10
N THR A 118 3.37 18.48 -11.27
CA THR A 118 2.48 17.33 -11.42
C THR A 118 3.20 16.02 -11.09
N ALA A 119 4.40 15.82 -11.62
CA ALA A 119 5.20 14.63 -11.33
C ALA A 119 5.54 14.52 -9.83
N MET A 120 5.95 15.63 -9.21
CA MET A 120 6.22 15.69 -7.78
C MET A 120 4.96 15.39 -6.95
N ARG A 121 3.82 16.02 -7.29
CA ARG A 121 2.56 15.78 -6.60
C ARG A 121 2.12 14.32 -6.70
N MET A 122 2.18 13.74 -7.90
CA MET A 122 1.82 12.34 -8.11
C MET A 122 2.77 11.39 -7.38
N GLY A 123 4.08 11.63 -7.43
CA GLY A 123 5.06 10.81 -6.72
C GLY A 123 4.85 10.82 -5.21
N VAL A 124 4.66 12.02 -4.63
CA VAL A 124 4.37 12.16 -3.19
C VAL A 124 3.04 11.50 -2.83
N ALA A 125 1.98 11.74 -3.59
CA ALA A 125 0.66 11.16 -3.32
C ALA A 125 0.71 9.62 -3.34
N ARG A 126 1.34 9.02 -4.36
CA ARG A 126 1.45 7.56 -4.47
C ARG A 126 2.40 6.97 -3.41
N GLY A 127 3.50 7.65 -3.07
CA GLY A 127 4.40 7.24 -1.98
C GLY A 127 3.71 7.26 -0.61
N VAL A 128 2.98 8.32 -0.29
CA VAL A 128 2.18 8.41 0.95
C VAL A 128 1.09 7.33 0.98
N TYR A 129 0.41 7.10 -0.15
CA TYR A 129 -0.62 6.08 -0.29
C TYR A 129 -0.07 4.67 0.01
N THR A 130 1.06 4.31 -0.61
CA THR A 130 1.67 2.97 -0.49
C THR A 130 2.20 2.70 0.92
N ASN A 131 2.83 3.70 1.55
CA ASN A 131 3.46 3.56 2.86
C ASN A 131 2.52 3.83 4.04
N GLU A 132 1.34 4.38 3.77
CA GLU A 132 0.47 4.97 4.80
C GLU A 132 1.21 5.99 5.70
N ALA A 133 2.30 6.59 5.19
CA ALA A 133 3.21 7.44 5.94
C ALA A 133 2.53 8.75 6.33
N GLY A 134 2.43 9.01 7.63
CA GLY A 134 1.76 10.20 8.15
C GLY A 134 0.24 10.15 8.09
N LEU A 135 -0.38 9.11 7.53
CA LEU A 135 -1.83 8.96 7.47
C LEU A 135 -2.44 8.57 8.82
N GLY A 136 -1.70 7.87 9.69
CA GLY A 136 -2.18 7.45 11.02
C GLY A 136 -3.00 6.15 11.01
N SER A 137 -3.18 5.49 9.86
CA SER A 137 -3.88 4.20 9.73
C SER A 137 -3.05 3.04 10.26
N SER A 138 -1.79 2.95 9.87
CA SER A 138 -0.86 1.89 10.29
C SER A 138 -0.74 1.71 11.82
N PRO A 139 -0.69 2.78 12.66
CA PRO A 139 -0.71 2.65 14.12
C PRO A 139 -1.95 1.94 14.69
N ILE A 140 -3.08 1.95 14.00
CA ILE A 140 -4.31 1.28 14.47
C ILE A 140 -4.12 -0.24 14.56
N VAL A 141 -3.50 -0.83 13.55
CA VAL A 141 -3.17 -2.27 13.57
C VAL A 141 -1.97 -2.55 14.46
N ALA A 142 -0.97 -1.68 14.48
CA ALA A 142 0.19 -1.81 15.36
C ALA A 142 -0.21 -1.85 16.85
N ALA A 143 -1.26 -1.14 17.24
CA ALA A 143 -1.81 -1.18 18.59
C ALA A 143 -2.42 -2.54 18.98
N ALA A 144 -2.76 -3.40 18.03
CA ALA A 144 -3.24 -4.76 18.28
C ALA A 144 -2.11 -5.79 18.44
N ALA A 145 -0.86 -5.40 18.22
CA ALA A 145 0.30 -6.28 18.30
C ALA A 145 0.60 -6.69 19.76
N LYS A 146 0.95 -7.95 19.94
CA LYS A 146 1.36 -8.49 21.25
C LYS A 146 2.83 -8.13 21.51
N THR A 147 3.08 -6.94 22.00
CA THR A 147 4.43 -6.45 22.34
C THR A 147 4.43 -5.66 23.63
N ASN A 148 5.54 -5.71 24.35
CA ASN A 148 5.73 -4.96 25.59
C ASN A 148 6.44 -3.61 25.35
N SER A 149 6.77 -3.28 24.10
CA SER A 149 7.50 -2.05 23.76
C SER A 149 6.95 -1.41 22.50
N CYS A 150 6.48 -0.17 22.61
CA CYS A 150 6.05 0.63 21.48
C CYS A 150 7.20 0.92 20.49
N VAL A 151 8.44 1.07 20.99
CA VAL A 151 9.61 1.30 20.15
C VAL A 151 9.95 0.06 19.32
N LYS A 152 9.89 -1.14 19.92
CA LYS A 152 10.07 -2.40 19.18
C LYS A 152 9.05 -2.54 18.06
N GLN A 153 7.78 -2.25 18.33
CA GLN A 153 6.73 -2.27 17.31
C GLN A 153 6.98 -1.23 16.21
N GLY A 154 7.42 -0.03 16.58
CA GLY A 154 7.79 1.01 15.61
C GLY A 154 8.90 0.58 14.66
N LEU A 155 9.95 -0.05 15.19
CA LEU A 155 11.06 -0.60 14.39
C LEU A 155 10.60 -1.70 13.42
N ILE A 156 9.71 -2.59 13.87
CA ILE A 156 9.10 -3.63 13.00
C ILE A 156 8.28 -2.97 11.88
N SER A 157 7.49 -1.95 12.19
CA SER A 157 6.69 -1.22 11.19
C SER A 157 7.58 -0.51 10.15
N MET A 158 8.72 0.06 10.56
CA MET A 158 9.72 0.64 9.63
C MET A 158 10.26 -0.41 8.65
N THR A 159 10.51 -1.64 9.11
CA THR A 159 10.97 -2.72 8.24
C THR A 159 9.94 -3.05 7.15
N SER A 160 8.65 -3.03 7.48
CA SER A 160 7.58 -3.21 6.50
C SER A 160 7.62 -2.16 5.39
N VAL A 161 7.79 -0.88 5.75
CA VAL A 161 7.92 0.23 4.78
C VAL A 161 9.14 0.05 3.87
N PHE A 162 10.26 -0.39 4.43
CA PHE A 162 11.45 -0.71 3.64
C PHE A 162 11.15 -1.78 2.58
N PHE A 163 10.54 -2.89 2.96
CA PHE A 163 10.23 -3.96 2.01
C PHE A 163 9.24 -3.51 0.93
N THR A 164 8.18 -2.82 1.28
CA THR A 164 7.17 -2.39 0.31
C THR A 164 7.71 -1.36 -0.67
N THR A 165 8.47 -0.39 -0.20
CA THR A 165 8.94 0.72 -1.04
C THR A 165 10.27 0.43 -1.72
N ILE A 166 11.30 0.06 -0.93
CA ILE A 166 12.64 -0.12 -1.50
C ILE A 166 12.74 -1.43 -2.29
N VAL A 167 12.09 -2.50 -1.84
CA VAL A 167 12.16 -3.78 -2.56
C VAL A 167 11.06 -3.85 -3.63
N VAL A 168 9.80 -3.93 -3.22
CA VAL A 168 8.68 -4.23 -4.14
C VAL A 168 8.45 -3.13 -5.17
N CYS A 169 8.34 -1.86 -4.76
CA CYS A 169 8.10 -0.77 -5.71
C CYS A 169 9.27 -0.55 -6.65
N THR A 170 10.53 -0.68 -6.17
CA THR A 170 11.71 -0.54 -7.04
C THR A 170 11.76 -1.66 -8.07
N MET A 171 11.52 -2.91 -7.67
CA MET A 171 11.47 -4.04 -8.60
C MET A 171 10.40 -3.84 -9.66
N THR A 172 9.18 -3.48 -9.25
CA THR A 172 8.07 -3.22 -10.18
C THR A 172 8.42 -2.10 -11.16
N GLY A 173 8.97 -0.99 -10.67
CA GLY A 173 9.39 0.13 -11.50
C GLY A 173 10.46 -0.25 -12.51
N LEU A 174 11.47 -1.02 -12.08
CA LEU A 174 12.52 -1.50 -12.98
C LEU A 174 11.98 -2.46 -14.05
N VAL A 175 11.06 -3.36 -13.70
CA VAL A 175 10.41 -4.26 -14.68
C VAL A 175 9.62 -3.44 -15.71
N VAL A 176 8.81 -2.48 -15.25
CA VAL A 176 8.01 -1.62 -16.16
C VAL A 176 8.91 -0.79 -17.07
N ILE A 177 9.98 -0.18 -16.56
CA ILE A 177 10.90 0.60 -17.39
C ILE A 177 11.68 -0.29 -18.36
N SER A 178 12.07 -1.51 -17.95
CA SER A 178 12.81 -2.46 -18.80
C SER A 178 11.97 -3.01 -19.95
N SER A 179 10.66 -3.03 -19.83
CA SER A 179 9.76 -3.51 -20.88
C SER A 179 9.69 -2.58 -22.10
N GLY A 180 10.04 -1.29 -21.93
CA GLY A 180 9.92 -0.28 -22.99
C GLY A 180 8.48 0.17 -23.29
N LEU A 181 7.49 -0.29 -22.53
CA LEU A 181 6.07 -0.01 -22.76
C LEU A 181 5.59 1.31 -22.13
N LEU A 182 6.47 2.03 -21.42
CA LEU A 182 6.12 3.28 -20.73
C LEU A 182 5.62 4.39 -21.66
N ASP A 183 6.10 4.39 -22.90
CA ASP A 183 5.76 5.42 -23.89
C ASP A 183 4.43 5.14 -24.61
N ASN A 184 3.79 3.98 -24.33
CA ASN A 184 2.49 3.63 -24.88
C ASN A 184 1.35 4.26 -24.04
N SER A 185 0.74 5.31 -24.58
CA SER A 185 -0.34 6.05 -23.92
C SER A 185 -1.65 5.27 -23.70
N GLU A 186 -1.81 4.13 -24.38
CA GLU A 186 -3.00 3.27 -24.24
C GLU A 186 -2.91 2.37 -22.98
N LEU A 187 -1.69 2.15 -22.48
CA LEU A 187 -1.45 1.31 -21.32
C LEU A 187 -1.33 2.14 -20.05
N SER A 188 -2.13 1.85 -19.05
CA SER A 188 -2.08 2.52 -17.77
C SER A 188 -2.41 1.57 -16.61
N GLY A 189 -2.05 1.97 -15.38
CA GLY A 189 -2.40 1.24 -14.16
C GLY A 189 -1.95 -0.22 -14.16
N SER A 190 -2.86 -1.11 -13.78
CA SER A 190 -2.63 -2.56 -13.67
C SER A 190 -2.33 -3.21 -15.03
N ILE A 191 -2.91 -2.70 -16.11
CA ILE A 191 -2.71 -3.23 -17.47
C ILE A 191 -1.25 -3.03 -17.89
N LEU A 192 -0.69 -1.83 -17.71
CA LEU A 192 0.72 -1.56 -18.02
C LEU A 192 1.67 -2.50 -17.26
N VAL A 193 1.42 -2.72 -15.98
CA VAL A 193 2.24 -3.63 -15.17
C VAL A 193 2.12 -5.07 -15.70
N THR A 194 0.91 -5.52 -16.02
CA THR A 194 0.66 -6.87 -16.55
C THR A 194 1.40 -7.09 -17.86
N GLU A 195 1.30 -6.16 -18.81
CA GLU A 195 2.00 -6.24 -20.09
C GLU A 195 3.52 -6.16 -19.93
N ALA A 196 4.03 -5.36 -19.01
CA ALA A 196 5.45 -5.30 -18.72
C ALA A 196 6.00 -6.63 -18.17
N TYR A 197 5.24 -7.31 -17.32
CA TYR A 197 5.62 -8.64 -16.82
C TYR A 197 5.47 -9.73 -17.89
N ASN A 198 4.49 -9.63 -18.78
CA ASN A 198 4.37 -10.52 -19.94
C ASN A 198 5.54 -10.36 -20.91
N ALA A 199 6.00 -9.14 -21.14
CA ALA A 199 7.16 -8.90 -21.98
C ALA A 199 8.47 -9.48 -21.38
N GLY A 200 8.54 -9.59 -20.05
CA GLY A 200 9.70 -10.11 -19.35
C GLY A 200 9.68 -11.61 -19.04
N LEU A 201 8.52 -12.27 -19.15
CA LEU A 201 8.33 -13.70 -18.82
C LEU A 201 7.83 -14.50 -20.03
N PRO A 202 8.23 -15.75 -20.21
CA PRO A 202 7.71 -16.60 -21.28
C PRO A 202 6.24 -16.97 -21.05
N ILE A 203 5.51 -17.24 -22.14
CA ILE A 203 4.17 -17.88 -22.12
C ILE A 203 3.10 -17.11 -21.36
N ASN A 204 3.09 -15.76 -21.40
CA ASN A 204 2.09 -14.92 -20.70
C ASN A 204 1.92 -15.23 -19.19
N ILE A 205 2.95 -15.79 -18.56
CA ILE A 205 2.95 -16.05 -17.10
C ILE A 205 2.79 -14.76 -16.30
N GLY A 206 3.26 -13.64 -16.87
CA GLY A 206 3.13 -12.31 -16.26
C GLY A 206 1.69 -11.94 -15.93
N THR A 207 0.74 -12.25 -16.82
CA THR A 207 -0.70 -12.02 -16.59
C THR A 207 -1.18 -12.74 -15.33
N TYR A 208 -0.87 -14.02 -15.19
CA TYR A 208 -1.29 -14.78 -14.00
C TYR A 208 -0.59 -14.29 -12.73
N LEU A 209 0.71 -14.00 -12.83
CA LEU A 209 1.50 -13.51 -11.70
C LEU A 209 0.95 -12.18 -11.15
N ILE A 210 0.66 -11.22 -12.04
CA ILE A 210 0.13 -9.93 -11.64
C ILE A 210 -1.31 -10.05 -11.17
N SER A 211 -2.17 -10.80 -11.86
CA SER A 211 -3.57 -10.96 -11.45
C SER A 211 -3.70 -11.62 -10.08
N PHE A 212 -3.00 -12.71 -9.82
CA PHE A 212 -2.99 -13.33 -8.49
C PHE A 212 -2.35 -12.42 -7.44
N GLY A 213 -1.25 -11.74 -7.79
CA GLY A 213 -0.64 -10.74 -6.91
C GLY A 213 -1.63 -9.65 -6.52
N LEU A 214 -2.30 -9.03 -7.50
CA LEU A 214 -3.32 -7.99 -7.25
C LEU A 214 -4.50 -8.50 -6.42
N ILE A 215 -5.02 -9.70 -6.71
CA ILE A 215 -6.09 -10.29 -5.90
C ILE A 215 -5.67 -10.36 -4.43
N PHE A 216 -4.50 -10.91 -4.15
CA PHE A 216 -4.05 -11.08 -2.78
C PHE A 216 -3.68 -9.76 -2.09
N PHE A 217 -2.92 -8.88 -2.74
CA PHE A 217 -2.55 -7.57 -2.20
C PHE A 217 -3.77 -6.69 -1.92
N ALA A 218 -4.65 -6.56 -2.91
CA ALA A 218 -5.83 -5.71 -2.77
C ALA A 218 -6.84 -6.31 -1.78
N PHE A 219 -7.04 -7.63 -1.77
CA PHE A 219 -7.93 -8.28 -0.80
C PHE A 219 -7.46 -8.10 0.64
N THR A 220 -6.17 -8.29 0.92
CA THR A 220 -5.63 -8.06 2.27
C THR A 220 -5.73 -6.60 2.68
N THR A 221 -5.59 -5.66 1.74
CA THR A 221 -5.79 -4.22 1.98
C THR A 221 -7.24 -3.92 2.34
N ILE A 222 -8.22 -4.48 1.62
CA ILE A 222 -9.65 -4.37 1.94
C ILE A 222 -9.92 -4.84 3.37
N LEU A 223 -9.36 -5.98 3.76
CA LEU A 223 -9.53 -6.52 5.12
C LEU A 223 -8.90 -5.63 6.19
N GLY A 224 -7.72 -5.08 5.94
CA GLY A 224 -7.03 -4.16 6.84
C GLY A 224 -7.82 -2.86 7.05
N TRP A 225 -8.30 -2.25 5.98
CA TRP A 225 -9.08 -1.03 6.05
C TRP A 225 -10.45 -1.21 6.69
N ASN A 226 -11.08 -2.39 6.55
CA ASN A 226 -12.27 -2.71 7.33
C ASN A 226 -11.98 -2.62 8.83
N TYR A 227 -10.86 -3.16 9.28
CA TYR A 227 -10.47 -3.09 10.68
C TYR A 227 -10.16 -1.65 11.13
N TYR A 228 -9.46 -0.85 10.30
CA TYR A 228 -9.19 0.56 10.62
C TYR A 228 -10.50 1.34 10.80
N GLY A 229 -11.43 1.21 9.88
CA GLY A 229 -12.75 1.83 9.97
C GLY A 229 -13.54 1.38 11.18
N GLU A 230 -13.54 0.07 11.50
CA GLU A 230 -14.15 -0.48 12.71
C GLU A 230 -13.62 0.19 13.99
N ARG A 231 -12.29 0.36 14.08
CA ARG A 231 -11.67 1.03 15.24
C ARG A 231 -12.00 2.52 15.30
N CYS A 232 -12.03 3.19 14.17
CA CYS A 232 -12.43 4.59 14.09
C CYS A 232 -13.88 4.80 14.55
N ILE A 233 -14.81 3.99 14.07
CA ILE A 233 -16.23 4.07 14.46
C ILE A 233 -16.42 3.72 15.94
N LEU A 234 -15.72 2.70 16.45
CA LEU A 234 -15.75 2.35 17.87
C LEU A 234 -15.29 3.53 18.73
N TYR A 235 -14.21 4.21 18.33
CA TYR A 235 -13.72 5.38 19.03
C TYR A 235 -14.72 6.55 19.02
N LEU A 236 -15.37 6.80 17.89
CA LEU A 236 -16.34 7.91 17.77
C LEU A 236 -17.63 7.69 18.56
N THR A 237 -18.10 6.45 18.59
CA THR A 237 -19.41 6.13 19.18
C THR A 237 -19.30 5.62 20.62
N GLY A 238 -18.14 5.16 21.04
CA GLY A 238 -17.91 4.55 22.35
C GLY A 238 -18.65 3.21 22.56
N THR A 239 -19.28 2.64 21.52
CA THR A 239 -20.08 1.43 21.63
C THR A 239 -19.79 0.41 20.55
N THR A 240 -19.69 -0.86 20.92
CA THR A 240 -19.51 -1.99 19.99
C THR A 240 -20.72 -2.24 19.09
N LYS A 241 -21.90 -1.71 19.47
CA LYS A 241 -23.14 -1.85 18.68
C LYS A 241 -23.02 -1.20 17.30
N SER A 242 -22.19 -0.15 17.16
CA SER A 242 -21.98 0.58 15.91
C SER A 242 -21.09 -0.16 14.89
N ILE A 243 -20.39 -1.21 15.32
CA ILE A 243 -19.52 -2.02 14.45
C ILE A 243 -20.31 -2.76 13.39
N LYS A 244 -21.44 -3.37 13.76
CA LYS A 244 -22.26 -4.13 12.81
C LYS A 244 -22.82 -3.28 11.66
N PRO A 245 -23.48 -2.13 11.93
CA PRO A 245 -23.96 -1.24 10.86
C PRO A 245 -22.79 -0.76 9.97
N PHE A 246 -21.65 -0.41 10.56
CA PHE A 246 -20.47 -0.01 9.78
C PHE A 246 -20.02 -1.13 8.81
N LYS A 247 -19.91 -2.37 9.28
CA LYS A 247 -19.53 -3.51 8.43
C LYS A 247 -20.52 -3.74 7.29
N ILE A 248 -21.81 -3.57 7.54
CA ILE A 248 -22.83 -3.70 6.49
C ILE A 248 -22.63 -2.61 5.42
N ILE A 249 -22.45 -1.35 5.83
CA ILE A 249 -22.20 -0.24 4.91
C ILE A 249 -20.89 -0.48 4.14
N TYR A 250 -19.84 -0.98 4.80
CA TYR A 250 -18.57 -1.32 4.18
C TYR A 250 -18.73 -2.40 3.10
N ILE A 251 -19.47 -3.47 3.39
CA ILE A 251 -19.75 -4.55 2.42
C ILE A 251 -20.57 -4.02 1.23
N LEU A 252 -21.53 -3.14 1.48
CA LEU A 252 -22.30 -2.49 0.40
C LEU A 252 -21.41 -1.60 -0.47
N ALA A 253 -20.49 -0.84 0.13
CA ALA A 253 -19.52 -0.04 -0.61
C ALA A 253 -18.64 -0.91 -1.52
N ILE A 254 -18.19 -2.07 -1.05
CA ILE A 254 -17.44 -3.05 -1.86
C ILE A 254 -18.30 -3.56 -3.03
N ALA A 255 -19.58 -3.84 -2.82
CA ALA A 255 -20.47 -4.32 -3.87
C ALA A 255 -20.71 -3.27 -4.98
N ILE A 256 -20.64 -1.98 -4.64
CA ILE A 256 -20.83 -0.87 -5.59
C ILE A 256 -19.52 -0.53 -6.34
N ALA A 257 -18.38 -0.73 -5.69
CA ALA A 257 -17.06 -0.33 -6.21
C ALA A 257 -16.73 -0.79 -7.64
N PRO A 258 -17.10 -2.01 -8.09
CA PRO A 258 -16.82 -2.48 -9.45
C PRO A 258 -17.46 -1.65 -10.57
N PHE A 259 -18.50 -0.89 -10.24
CA PHE A 259 -19.28 -0.11 -11.21
C PHE A 259 -18.83 1.36 -11.31
N MET A 260 -17.85 1.76 -10.48
CA MET A 260 -17.32 3.12 -10.48
C MET A 260 -16.18 3.25 -11.50
N THR A 261 -16.06 4.46 -12.08
CA THR A 261 -14.94 4.80 -12.96
C THR A 261 -13.67 5.15 -12.18
N LEU A 262 -12.50 4.97 -12.79
CA LEU A 262 -11.20 5.03 -12.12
C LEU A 262 -10.85 6.43 -11.58
N ASP A 263 -11.13 7.49 -12.36
CA ASP A 263 -10.75 8.86 -11.99
C ASP A 263 -11.43 9.37 -10.71
N PRO A 264 -12.77 9.26 -10.53
CA PRO A 264 -13.42 9.60 -9.27
C PRO A 264 -12.91 8.77 -8.08
N ILE A 265 -12.58 7.49 -8.29
CA ILE A 265 -12.04 6.61 -7.24
C ILE A 265 -10.74 7.17 -6.70
N TRP A 266 -9.80 7.53 -7.57
CA TRP A 266 -8.51 8.09 -7.15
C TRP A 266 -8.64 9.46 -6.52
N MET A 267 -9.53 10.31 -7.04
CA MET A 267 -9.80 11.62 -6.47
C MET A 267 -10.34 11.50 -5.03
N LEU A 268 -11.32 10.61 -4.81
CA LEU A 268 -11.86 10.36 -3.47
C LEU A 268 -10.79 9.81 -2.51
N ALA A 269 -9.95 8.88 -2.98
CA ALA A 269 -8.86 8.33 -2.19
C ALA A 269 -7.86 9.42 -1.77
N ASP A 270 -7.44 10.28 -2.69
CA ASP A 270 -6.48 11.36 -2.41
C ASP A 270 -7.06 12.39 -1.43
N ILE A 271 -8.32 12.81 -1.61
CA ILE A 271 -8.99 13.77 -0.71
C ILE A 271 -9.15 13.19 0.69
N THR A 272 -9.65 11.97 0.81
CA THR A 272 -9.91 11.35 2.12
C THR A 272 -8.62 11.04 2.87
N ASN A 273 -7.57 10.61 2.18
CA ASN A 273 -6.24 10.43 2.75
C ASN A 273 -5.65 11.74 3.27
N ALA A 274 -5.76 12.82 2.51
CA ALA A 274 -5.28 14.14 2.94
C ALA A 274 -6.00 14.63 4.21
N LEU A 275 -7.34 14.50 4.23
CA LEU A 275 -8.17 14.88 5.38
C LEU A 275 -7.85 14.04 6.64
N MET A 276 -7.49 12.77 6.48
CA MET A 276 -7.04 11.90 7.57
C MET A 276 -5.62 12.23 8.03
N GLY A 277 -4.71 12.53 7.09
CA GLY A 277 -3.30 12.80 7.37
C GLY A 277 -3.07 14.08 8.17
N ILE A 278 -3.81 15.16 7.86
CA ILE A 278 -3.62 16.46 8.53
C ILE A 278 -3.73 16.37 10.07
N PRO A 279 -4.83 15.85 10.66
CA PRO A 279 -4.92 15.73 12.12
C PRO A 279 -3.90 14.78 12.72
N ASN A 280 -3.48 13.73 12.00
CA ASN A 280 -2.43 12.84 12.46
C ASN A 280 -1.06 13.52 12.51
N LEU A 281 -0.70 14.29 11.50
CA LEU A 281 0.57 15.05 11.49
C LEU A 281 0.62 16.07 12.63
N ILE A 282 -0.48 16.76 12.92
CA ILE A 282 -0.58 17.67 14.07
C ILE A 282 -0.34 16.92 15.38
N ALA A 283 -0.95 15.73 15.54
CA ALA A 283 -0.76 14.89 16.72
C ALA A 283 0.70 14.40 16.86
N LEU A 284 1.34 13.98 15.76
CA LEU A 284 2.75 13.55 15.77
C LEU A 284 3.70 14.69 16.19
N LEU A 285 3.48 15.90 15.69
CA LEU A 285 4.24 17.08 16.10
C LEU A 285 4.06 17.40 17.59
N GLY A 286 2.83 17.26 18.09
CA GLY A 286 2.53 17.44 19.52
C GLY A 286 3.21 16.37 20.41
N LEU A 287 3.24 15.12 19.95
CA LEU A 287 3.80 13.98 20.69
C LEU A 287 5.31 13.79 20.52
N ARG A 288 6.00 14.63 19.73
CA ARG A 288 7.42 14.48 19.41
C ARG A 288 8.32 14.22 20.62
N LYS A 289 8.08 14.93 21.74
CA LYS A 289 8.87 14.77 22.98
C LYS A 289 8.69 13.39 23.61
N VAL A 290 7.46 12.85 23.55
CA VAL A 290 7.15 11.51 24.08
C VAL A 290 7.85 10.44 23.23
N VAL A 291 7.78 10.55 21.90
CA VAL A 291 8.46 9.61 20.99
C VAL A 291 9.97 9.60 21.25
N ILE A 292 10.61 10.77 21.34
CA ILE A 292 12.05 10.87 21.59
C ILE A 292 12.40 10.27 22.98
N SER A 293 11.61 10.57 24.02
CA SER A 293 11.83 10.05 25.37
C SER A 293 11.75 8.53 25.42
N GLU A 294 10.70 7.94 24.87
CA GLU A 294 10.52 6.49 24.87
C GLU A 294 11.60 5.78 24.04
N THR A 295 11.96 6.34 22.90
CA THR A 295 13.06 5.80 22.06
C THR A 295 14.39 5.83 22.83
N LYS A 296 14.75 6.92 23.49
CA LYS A 296 15.97 7.01 24.30
C LYS A 296 15.97 5.98 25.42
N LYS A 297 14.89 5.87 26.19
CA LYS A 297 14.77 4.86 27.25
C LYS A 297 14.98 3.44 26.74
N TYR A 298 14.39 3.11 25.59
CA TYR A 298 14.51 1.78 25.00
C TYR A 298 15.97 1.42 24.68
N PHE A 299 16.72 2.31 24.06
CA PHE A 299 18.10 2.06 23.69
C PHE A 299 19.04 2.07 24.92
N GLN A 300 18.82 2.94 25.90
CA GLN A 300 19.59 2.95 27.16
C GLN A 300 19.46 1.64 27.93
N VAL A 301 18.24 1.10 28.08
CA VAL A 301 18.01 -0.20 28.71
C VAL A 301 18.73 -1.32 27.96
N LYS A 302 18.69 -1.29 26.62
CA LYS A 302 19.35 -2.29 25.78
C LYS A 302 20.88 -2.26 25.92
N GLU A 303 21.48 -1.07 25.96
CA GLU A 303 22.92 -0.89 26.18
C GLU A 303 23.34 -1.44 27.57
N THR A 304 22.55 -1.18 28.60
CA THR A 304 22.84 -1.69 29.95
C THR A 304 22.75 -3.21 30.02
N VAL A 305 21.79 -3.82 29.35
CA VAL A 305 21.64 -5.29 29.32
C VAL A 305 22.82 -5.93 28.55
N VAL A 306 23.18 -5.41 27.40
CA VAL A 306 24.31 -5.92 26.61
C VAL A 306 25.64 -5.79 27.38
N ALA A 307 25.83 -4.65 28.08
CA ALA A 307 27.01 -4.45 28.92
C ALA A 307 27.07 -5.45 30.10
N ALA A 308 25.91 -5.77 30.69
CA ALA A 308 25.83 -6.74 31.79
C ALA A 308 26.09 -8.19 31.32
N GLU A 309 25.57 -8.57 30.16
CA GLU A 309 25.82 -9.88 29.54
C GLU A 309 27.28 -10.05 29.11
N GLY A 310 27.89 -9.01 28.52
CA GLY A 310 29.32 -9.03 28.16
C GLY A 310 30.29 -9.11 29.35
N ILE A 311 29.88 -8.69 30.54
CA ILE A 311 30.65 -8.86 31.78
C ILE A 311 30.55 -10.30 32.30
N GLN A 312 29.42 -11.00 32.07
CA GLN A 312 29.23 -12.40 32.45
C GLN A 312 30.01 -13.40 31.59
N GLU A 313 30.31 -13.05 30.33
CA GLU A 313 31.12 -13.92 29.45
C GLU A 313 32.63 -13.75 29.67
N LEU A 314 33.07 -12.75 30.41
CA LEU A 314 34.48 -12.48 30.71
C LEU A 314 34.91 -12.88 32.14
N GLY A 315 34.05 -13.46 32.94
CA GLY A 315 34.31 -13.97 34.30
C GLY A 315 34.03 -15.46 34.40
#